data_2992c3d9843fc692a9161c23bcfcf899
#
_entry.id   2992c3d9843fc692a9161c23bcfcf899
#
_cell.length_a   1.000
_cell.length_b   1.000
_cell.length_c   1.000
_cell.angle_alpha   90.00
_cell.angle_beta   90.00
_cell.angle_gamma   90.00
#
_symmetry.space_group_name_H-M   'P 1'
#
loop_
_entity.id
_entity.type
_entity.pdbx_description
1 polymer ?
#
loop_
_entity_poly.entity_id
_entity_poly.type
_entity_poly.pdbx_seq_one_letter_code
_entity_poly.pdbx_strand_id
1 'polypeptide(L)'
;MNRSTAARRALGLAAFAAALCAPATLQSRQAAQPRTQPPQQPPQAQQPQGQPQPPAQAPLQAQVDAIIGGNAEEWSVFAWSIDRNRPLFAVRADSVMIPASNNKVFTAIWALATMGPDFRFPTDVLIPGGFPGNGVVGGPVYLRGSGDPAFGYPEYDRDPMEPLRIMARQLKARGVRAVQGGVIADDAVFDTLFYGPAWPADTGNGAAYYAPTVSGLPFQRNMLWLNVKPGPGGTTLVREPGVPEIPVVTRSRNGGGRGWAVRNPGQDTIIIKGGVSGRGPHRYPVGAADPSMLAAGALRQAMREEGIQVAGAVRRGRTPEGAKLIHRHLSMPLAQMVPKLNRDSDNFFAEHFWKAAAAHSVGVGSYVMGGPASARFFIQHAKVPYGQIWQADGSGLSAQNRTSARALVDALVWADRQPWKQVFHESMAVGGDREGTLRSLFTGGRARGNLHAKTGYIRGVRTLSGYVKMANGENVAFSFLYNGRNTSGARGVQQQLGNLLAEYAGP
;
A
#
# COMPACT_ATOMS: atom_id res chain seq x y z
N MET A 1 -43.28 -15.86 35.33
CA MET A 1 -44.75 -15.85 35.01
C MET A 1 -44.90 -15.29 33.61
N ASN A 2 -45.56 -16.10 32.78
CA ASN A 2 -46.22 -15.84 31.47
C ASN A 2 -45.37 -15.24 30.34
N ARG A 3 -45.02 -16.06 29.29
CA ARG A 3 -45.78 -16.63 28.15
C ARG A 3 -46.24 -15.52 27.18
N SER A 4 -45.78 -15.50 26.00
CA SER A 4 -45.91 -16.20 24.70
C SER A 4 -46.62 -15.24 23.74
N THR A 5 -46.22 -15.16 22.51
CA THR A 5 -46.82 -15.90 21.40
C THR A 5 -46.09 -15.65 20.07
N ALA A 6 -45.91 -16.71 19.34
CA ALA A 6 -45.39 -16.79 17.99
C ALA A 6 -46.46 -16.41 16.94
N ALA A 7 -46.04 -15.93 15.79
CA ALA A 7 -46.83 -16.01 14.57
C ALA A 7 -45.95 -16.39 13.38
N ARG A 8 -46.13 -17.62 12.93
CA ARG A 8 -45.70 -18.16 11.62
C ARG A 8 -46.58 -17.58 10.51
N ARG A 9 -46.00 -17.26 9.37
CA ARG A 9 -46.71 -17.41 8.08
C ARG A 9 -45.78 -18.01 7.05
N ALA A 10 -46.31 -19.04 6.42
CA ALA A 10 -45.71 -19.94 5.47
C ALA A 10 -46.09 -19.59 4.01
N LEU A 11 -45.23 -20.04 3.12
CA LEU A 11 -45.49 -20.60 1.77
C LEU A 11 -46.12 -19.77 0.64
N GLY A 12 -45.42 -19.76 -0.47
CA GLY A 12 -45.88 -19.60 -1.83
C GLY A 12 -44.90 -20.23 -2.82
N LEU A 13 -45.03 -21.54 -3.06
CA LEU A 13 -44.42 -22.23 -4.22
C LEU A 13 -45.23 -21.90 -5.47
N ALA A 14 -44.55 -21.54 -6.57
CA ALA A 14 -45.10 -21.62 -7.93
C ALA A 14 -44.16 -22.44 -8.78
N ALA A 15 -44.56 -23.64 -9.13
CA ALA A 15 -43.95 -24.50 -10.13
C ALA A 15 -44.42 -24.06 -11.52
N PHE A 16 -43.51 -23.98 -12.50
CA PHE A 16 -43.85 -23.91 -13.91
C PHE A 16 -43.28 -25.12 -14.65
N ALA A 17 -44.18 -25.76 -15.39
CA ALA A 17 -44.00 -27.00 -16.09
C ALA A 17 -43.22 -26.86 -17.38
N ALA A 18 -42.42 -27.87 -17.68
CA ALA A 18 -41.70 -28.06 -18.95
C ALA A 18 -42.68 -28.57 -20.05
N ALA A 19 -42.62 -27.97 -21.21
CA ALA A 19 -43.22 -28.53 -22.44
C ALA A 19 -42.15 -29.03 -23.36
N LEU A 20 -42.16 -30.33 -23.64
CA LEU A 20 -41.36 -31.03 -24.65
C LEU A 20 -41.91 -30.75 -26.07
N CYS A 21 -41.08 -30.35 -26.99
CA CYS A 21 -41.35 -30.48 -28.45
C CYS A 21 -40.18 -31.24 -29.10
N ALA A 22 -40.47 -32.37 -29.70
CA ALA A 22 -39.57 -33.19 -30.49
C ALA A 22 -39.45 -32.66 -31.94
N PRO A 23 -38.31 -32.82 -32.61
CA PRO A 23 -38.16 -32.41 -34.01
C PRO A 23 -38.49 -33.52 -34.96
N ALA A 24 -39.18 -33.16 -36.06
CA ALA A 24 -39.52 -34.01 -37.19
C ALA A 24 -38.30 -34.17 -38.10
N THR A 25 -38.06 -35.41 -38.53
CA THR A 25 -37.06 -35.81 -39.50
C THR A 25 -37.54 -35.56 -40.92
N LEU A 26 -36.77 -34.80 -41.71
CA LEU A 26 -36.90 -34.67 -43.18
C LEU A 26 -35.76 -35.39 -43.86
N GLN A 27 -36.08 -36.50 -44.56
CA GLN A 27 -35.17 -37.17 -45.49
C GLN A 27 -35.18 -36.40 -46.80
N SER A 28 -34.00 -36.00 -47.29
CA SER A 28 -33.81 -35.50 -48.66
C SER A 28 -32.94 -36.47 -49.48
N ARG A 29 -33.46 -36.80 -50.66
CA ARG A 29 -32.91 -37.72 -51.65
C ARG A 29 -31.61 -37.16 -52.25
N GLN A 30 -30.59 -37.99 -52.37
CA GLN A 30 -29.39 -37.73 -53.16
C GLN A 30 -29.66 -37.87 -54.65
N ALA A 31 -29.28 -36.83 -55.41
CA ALA A 31 -29.17 -36.91 -56.87
C ALA A 31 -27.69 -37.08 -57.27
N ALA A 32 -27.41 -38.05 -58.14
CA ALA A 32 -26.09 -38.36 -58.60
C ALA A 32 -25.58 -37.30 -59.63
N GLN A 33 -24.33 -36.87 -59.43
CA GLN A 33 -23.62 -36.04 -60.43
C GLN A 33 -22.54 -36.83 -61.15
N PRO A 34 -22.22 -36.50 -62.43
CA PRO A 34 -21.30 -37.25 -63.28
C PRO A 34 -19.81 -36.89 -62.91
N ARG A 35 -18.96 -37.87 -63.05
CA ARG A 35 -17.49 -37.77 -62.83
C ARG A 35 -16.84 -37.00 -64.00
N THR A 36 -16.18 -35.88 -63.71
CA THR A 36 -15.20 -35.24 -64.59
C THR A 36 -13.78 -35.55 -64.15
N GLN A 37 -12.89 -35.88 -65.05
CA GLN A 37 -11.47 -36.15 -64.87
C GLN A 37 -10.74 -34.84 -64.45
N PRO A 38 -9.70 -34.95 -63.59
CA PRO A 38 -8.93 -33.76 -63.19
C PRO A 38 -7.94 -33.32 -64.31
N PRO A 39 -7.68 -32.01 -64.46
CA PRO A 39 -6.67 -31.52 -65.41
C PRO A 39 -5.26 -31.73 -64.91
N GLN A 40 -4.34 -32.02 -65.82
CA GLN A 40 -2.91 -32.23 -65.57
C GLN A 40 -2.26 -30.93 -65.10
N GLN A 41 -1.45 -31.00 -64.05
CA GLN A 41 -0.66 -29.91 -63.50
C GLN A 41 0.52 -29.53 -64.41
N PRO A 42 0.83 -28.23 -64.56
CA PRO A 42 2.05 -27.78 -65.22
C PRO A 42 3.29 -28.04 -64.35
N PRO A 43 4.53 -28.14 -64.91
CA PRO A 43 5.74 -28.45 -64.17
C PRO A 43 6.07 -27.42 -63.12
N GLN A 44 6.31 -27.88 -61.89
CA GLN A 44 6.71 -27.04 -60.74
C GLN A 44 8.10 -26.45 -61.01
N ALA A 45 8.18 -25.09 -60.98
CA ALA A 45 9.45 -24.39 -60.93
C ALA A 45 10.13 -24.69 -59.54
N GLN A 46 11.38 -25.11 -59.58
CA GLN A 46 12.20 -25.30 -58.37
C GLN A 46 12.33 -23.99 -57.65
N GLN A 47 11.79 -23.96 -56.41
CA GLN A 47 11.99 -22.82 -55.50
C GLN A 47 13.47 -22.81 -55.02
N PRO A 48 14.08 -21.62 -54.84
CA PRO A 48 15.43 -21.49 -54.29
C PRO A 48 15.47 -22.12 -52.92
N GLN A 49 16.46 -22.95 -52.63
CA GLN A 49 16.71 -23.52 -51.31
C GLN A 49 16.85 -22.38 -50.31
N GLY A 50 15.87 -22.22 -49.39
CA GLY A 50 15.88 -21.24 -48.33
C GLY A 50 17.06 -21.45 -47.37
N GLN A 51 17.67 -20.35 -46.97
CA GLN A 51 18.65 -20.32 -45.89
C GLN A 51 18.09 -21.07 -44.67
N PRO A 52 18.90 -21.79 -43.91
CA PRO A 52 18.44 -22.48 -42.71
C PRO A 52 17.78 -21.51 -41.75
N GLN A 53 16.49 -21.69 -41.52
CA GLN A 53 15.78 -20.93 -40.49
C GLN A 53 16.48 -21.18 -39.13
N PRO A 54 16.71 -20.15 -38.34
CA PRO A 54 17.23 -20.34 -36.97
C PRO A 54 16.30 -21.33 -36.24
N PRO A 55 16.85 -22.22 -35.40
CA PRO A 55 16.06 -23.22 -34.70
C PRO A 55 14.91 -22.54 -33.97
N ALA A 56 13.70 -23.07 -34.17
CA ALA A 56 12.48 -22.55 -33.55
C ALA A 56 12.69 -22.49 -32.03
N GLN A 57 12.54 -21.31 -31.45
CA GLN A 57 12.65 -21.16 -29.99
C GLN A 57 11.62 -22.06 -29.31
N ALA A 58 12.03 -22.73 -28.23
CA ALA A 58 11.11 -23.51 -27.42
C ALA A 58 9.89 -22.65 -27.00
N PRO A 59 8.68 -23.22 -26.94
CA PRO A 59 7.50 -22.50 -26.48
C PRO A 59 7.78 -21.78 -25.17
N LEU A 60 7.24 -20.57 -24.99
CA LEU A 60 7.49 -19.72 -23.81
C LEU A 60 7.22 -20.47 -22.49
N GLN A 61 6.14 -21.27 -22.42
CA GLN A 61 5.84 -22.10 -21.25
C GLN A 61 6.99 -23.06 -20.93
N ALA A 62 7.54 -23.76 -21.89
CA ALA A 62 8.64 -24.72 -21.67
C ALA A 62 9.92 -24.03 -21.18
N GLN A 63 10.21 -22.81 -21.64
CA GLN A 63 11.34 -22.02 -21.13
C GLN A 63 11.11 -21.59 -19.69
N VAL A 64 9.89 -21.20 -19.33
CA VAL A 64 9.49 -20.85 -17.95
C VAL A 64 9.65 -22.07 -17.03
N ASP A 65 9.16 -23.24 -17.47
CA ASP A 65 9.24 -24.49 -16.69
C ASP A 65 10.71 -24.90 -16.45
N ALA A 66 11.58 -24.72 -17.44
CA ALA A 66 13.01 -24.98 -17.31
C ALA A 66 13.70 -24.02 -16.32
N ILE A 67 13.32 -22.73 -16.29
CA ILE A 67 13.87 -21.74 -15.36
C ILE A 67 13.42 -22.02 -13.93
N ILE A 68 12.16 -22.41 -13.70
CA ILE A 68 11.60 -22.71 -12.37
C ILE A 68 12.19 -24.04 -11.85
N GLY A 69 12.38 -25.03 -12.73
CA GLY A 69 12.95 -26.31 -12.39
C GLY A 69 12.08 -27.14 -11.44
N GLY A 70 12.72 -28.01 -10.64
CA GLY A 70 12.04 -29.01 -9.79
C GLY A 70 11.31 -28.47 -8.56
N ASN A 71 11.32 -27.17 -8.29
CA ASN A 71 10.71 -26.58 -7.08
C ASN A 71 9.42 -25.81 -7.40
N ALA A 72 8.64 -26.28 -8.36
CA ALA A 72 7.42 -25.60 -8.83
C ALA A 72 6.37 -25.42 -7.71
N GLU A 73 6.39 -26.27 -6.67
CA GLU A 73 5.49 -26.16 -5.53
C GLU A 73 5.70 -24.90 -4.68
N GLU A 74 6.91 -24.32 -4.69
CA GLU A 74 7.23 -23.07 -3.99
C GLU A 74 6.83 -21.81 -4.80
N TRP A 75 6.31 -21.98 -6.03
CA TRP A 75 5.98 -20.91 -6.96
C TRP A 75 4.49 -20.81 -7.28
N SER A 76 4.03 -19.58 -7.47
CA SER A 76 2.80 -19.22 -8.18
C SER A 76 3.18 -18.15 -9.19
N VAL A 77 3.06 -18.46 -10.48
CA VAL A 77 3.58 -17.62 -11.57
C VAL A 77 2.53 -17.48 -12.64
N PHE A 78 2.31 -16.25 -13.12
CA PHE A 78 1.35 -15.99 -14.17
C PHE A 78 1.76 -14.78 -15.00
N ALA A 79 1.58 -14.86 -16.32
CA ALA A 79 1.73 -13.74 -17.23
C ALA A 79 0.57 -13.69 -18.23
N TRP A 80 0.12 -12.48 -18.53
CA TRP A 80 -1.03 -12.19 -19.37
C TRP A 80 -0.70 -11.12 -20.38
N SER A 81 -0.97 -11.39 -21.65
CA SER A 81 -0.93 -10.39 -22.71
C SER A 81 -2.11 -9.44 -22.56
N ILE A 82 -1.84 -8.17 -22.30
CA ILE A 82 -2.86 -7.13 -22.23
C ILE A 82 -3.47 -6.89 -23.62
N ASP A 83 -2.61 -6.82 -24.64
CA ASP A 83 -3.02 -6.48 -26.01
C ASP A 83 -3.84 -7.60 -26.67
N ARG A 84 -3.47 -8.87 -26.44
CA ARG A 84 -4.20 -10.03 -26.99
C ARG A 84 -5.26 -10.58 -26.05
N ASN A 85 -5.34 -10.07 -24.82
CA ASN A 85 -6.28 -10.51 -23.79
C ASN A 85 -6.28 -12.03 -23.57
N ARG A 86 -5.08 -12.62 -23.41
CA ARG A 86 -4.88 -14.08 -23.22
C ARG A 86 -3.69 -14.39 -22.31
N PRO A 87 -3.68 -15.59 -21.66
CA PRO A 87 -2.52 -16.03 -20.91
C PRO A 87 -1.33 -16.31 -21.84
N LEU A 88 -0.12 -16.04 -21.37
CA LEU A 88 1.13 -16.38 -22.03
C LEU A 88 1.76 -17.64 -21.41
N PHE A 89 1.78 -17.72 -20.09
CA PHE A 89 2.18 -18.90 -19.34
C PHE A 89 1.60 -18.89 -17.93
N ALA A 90 1.54 -20.07 -17.31
CA ALA A 90 1.04 -20.24 -15.96
C ALA A 90 1.76 -21.41 -15.26
N VAL A 91 2.24 -21.17 -14.03
CA VAL A 91 2.72 -22.22 -13.13
C VAL A 91 2.01 -22.04 -11.80
N ARG A 92 1.09 -22.96 -11.48
CA ARG A 92 0.26 -22.89 -10.26
C ARG A 92 -0.34 -21.50 -10.02
N ALA A 93 -0.79 -20.83 -11.09
CA ALA A 93 -1.21 -19.43 -11.08
C ALA A 93 -2.30 -19.10 -10.04
N ASP A 94 -3.14 -20.09 -9.71
CA ASP A 94 -4.25 -19.99 -8.75
C ASP A 94 -3.86 -20.37 -7.31
N SER A 95 -2.59 -20.82 -7.10
CA SER A 95 -2.11 -21.16 -5.77
C SER A 95 -1.98 -19.91 -4.90
N VAL A 96 -2.69 -19.93 -3.77
CA VAL A 96 -2.72 -18.81 -2.82
C VAL A 96 -1.47 -18.82 -1.95
N MET A 97 -0.73 -17.71 -1.94
CA MET A 97 0.55 -17.56 -1.29
C MET A 97 0.63 -16.25 -0.48
N ILE A 98 1.68 -16.08 0.30
CA ILE A 98 1.97 -14.83 1.01
C ILE A 98 2.60 -13.86 -0.01
N PRO A 99 2.01 -12.66 -0.22
CA PRO A 99 2.48 -11.71 -1.24
C PRO A 99 3.66 -10.84 -0.80
N ALA A 100 3.97 -10.75 0.50
CA ALA A 100 4.82 -9.70 1.02
C ALA A 100 4.40 -8.33 0.45
N SER A 101 5.36 -7.43 0.12
CA SER A 101 5.02 -6.09 -0.37
C SER A 101 4.34 -6.03 -1.75
N ASN A 102 4.12 -7.16 -2.45
CA ASN A 102 3.25 -7.15 -3.62
C ASN A 102 1.78 -6.91 -3.25
N ASN A 103 1.42 -7.06 -1.96
CA ASN A 103 0.15 -6.61 -1.42
C ASN A 103 -0.14 -5.13 -1.70
N LYS A 104 0.92 -4.30 -1.82
CA LYS A 104 0.83 -2.87 -2.14
C LYS A 104 0.27 -2.59 -3.55
N VAL A 105 0.34 -3.56 -4.47
CA VAL A 105 -0.31 -3.47 -5.79
C VAL A 105 -1.81 -3.28 -5.60
N PHE A 106 -2.44 -4.13 -4.79
CA PHE A 106 -3.86 -3.99 -4.46
C PHE A 106 -4.15 -2.68 -3.72
N THR A 107 -3.32 -2.34 -2.74
CA THR A 107 -3.49 -1.11 -1.94
C THR A 107 -3.46 0.14 -2.83
N ALA A 108 -2.50 0.26 -3.74
CA ALA A 108 -2.38 1.39 -4.65
C ALA A 108 -3.58 1.46 -5.62
N ILE A 109 -3.97 0.33 -6.19
CA ILE A 109 -5.12 0.23 -7.10
C ILE A 109 -6.41 0.62 -6.37
N TRP A 110 -6.64 0.08 -5.16
CA TRP A 110 -7.84 0.36 -4.38
C TRP A 110 -7.93 1.83 -3.97
N ALA A 111 -6.80 2.41 -3.50
CA ALA A 111 -6.72 3.82 -3.14
C ALA A 111 -7.02 4.73 -4.34
N LEU A 112 -6.38 4.50 -5.50
CA LEU A 112 -6.60 5.27 -6.72
C LEU A 112 -8.04 5.13 -7.25
N ALA A 113 -8.60 3.93 -7.17
CA ALA A 113 -9.97 3.67 -7.62
C ALA A 113 -11.03 4.31 -6.71
N THR A 114 -10.79 4.32 -5.40
CA THR A 114 -11.77 4.76 -4.41
C THR A 114 -11.73 6.28 -4.22
N MET A 115 -10.53 6.85 -4.18
CA MET A 115 -10.34 8.28 -3.87
C MET A 115 -10.03 9.13 -5.11
N GLY A 116 -9.48 8.54 -6.17
CA GLY A 116 -9.01 9.25 -7.35
C GLY A 116 -7.58 9.80 -7.21
N PRO A 117 -6.89 10.05 -8.36
CA PRO A 117 -5.49 10.51 -8.36
C PRO A 117 -5.31 11.92 -7.78
N ASP A 118 -6.32 12.77 -7.89
CA ASP A 118 -6.29 14.18 -7.44
C ASP A 118 -6.70 14.36 -5.98
N PHE A 119 -7.09 13.29 -5.30
CA PHE A 119 -7.49 13.33 -3.90
C PHE A 119 -6.36 13.90 -3.03
N ARG A 120 -6.74 14.79 -2.11
CA ARG A 120 -5.85 15.41 -1.11
C ARG A 120 -6.40 15.18 0.27
N PHE A 121 -5.59 14.67 1.16
CA PHE A 121 -5.96 14.46 2.56
C PHE A 121 -6.10 15.79 3.30
N PRO A 122 -7.27 16.13 3.86
CA PRO A 122 -7.41 17.30 4.72
C PRO A 122 -6.91 17.03 6.15
N THR A 123 -6.21 17.99 6.73
CA THR A 123 -5.96 18.08 8.17
C THR A 123 -6.47 19.44 8.64
N ASP A 124 -7.44 19.42 9.53
CA ASP A 124 -8.20 20.61 9.93
C ASP A 124 -7.85 21.06 11.36
N VAL A 125 -7.75 22.38 11.56
CA VAL A 125 -7.80 22.99 12.89
C VAL A 125 -9.13 23.68 13.10
N LEU A 126 -9.83 23.33 14.20
CA LEU A 126 -11.18 23.80 14.49
C LEU A 126 -11.27 24.30 15.94
N ILE A 127 -12.25 25.17 16.20
CA ILE A 127 -12.61 25.62 17.55
C ILE A 127 -14.10 25.34 17.83
N PRO A 128 -14.50 25.12 19.10
CA PRO A 128 -15.91 25.00 19.43
C PRO A 128 -16.60 26.38 19.33
N GLY A 129 -17.78 26.41 18.76
CA GLY A 129 -18.59 27.65 18.69
C GLY A 129 -18.03 28.74 17.79
N GLY A 130 -18.33 29.99 18.11
CA GLY A 130 -17.89 31.15 17.35
C GLY A 130 -16.54 31.73 17.81
N PHE A 131 -16.01 32.72 17.07
CA PHE A 131 -14.78 33.43 17.46
C PHE A 131 -15.04 34.22 18.75
N PRO A 132 -14.18 34.07 19.76
CA PRO A 132 -14.31 34.81 20.99
C PRO A 132 -13.92 36.28 20.76
N GLY A 133 -14.83 37.23 21.05
CA GLY A 133 -14.57 38.68 20.91
C GLY A 133 -13.41 39.19 21.78
N ASN A 134 -13.09 38.47 22.86
CA ASN A 134 -11.98 38.79 23.77
C ASN A 134 -10.68 38.03 23.44
N GLY A 135 -10.64 37.26 22.35
CA GLY A 135 -9.47 36.46 21.95
C GLY A 135 -9.19 35.20 22.78
N VAL A 136 -10.10 34.79 23.67
CA VAL A 136 -9.95 33.62 24.51
C VAL A 136 -10.91 32.51 24.08
N VAL A 137 -10.39 31.40 23.57
CA VAL A 137 -11.18 30.19 23.31
C VAL A 137 -11.41 29.48 24.64
N GLY A 138 -12.65 29.48 25.13
CA GLY A 138 -13.01 28.87 26.43
C GLY A 138 -12.95 27.35 26.45
N GLY A 139 -12.99 26.70 25.26
CA GLY A 139 -12.84 25.26 25.08
C GLY A 139 -11.49 24.87 24.48
N PRO A 140 -11.35 23.60 23.99
CA PRO A 140 -10.15 23.13 23.31
C PRO A 140 -10.10 23.59 21.86
N VAL A 141 -8.91 23.56 21.27
CA VAL A 141 -8.69 23.52 19.82
C VAL A 141 -8.69 22.06 19.38
N TYR A 142 -9.35 21.76 18.27
CA TYR A 142 -9.39 20.43 17.69
C TYR A 142 -8.43 20.36 16.49
N LEU A 143 -7.58 19.34 16.46
CA LEU A 143 -6.79 18.95 15.30
C LEU A 143 -7.39 17.65 14.75
N ARG A 144 -8.08 17.74 13.60
CA ARG A 144 -8.77 16.63 12.99
C ARG A 144 -8.03 16.15 11.76
N GLY A 145 -7.61 14.88 11.77
CA GLY A 145 -6.93 14.24 10.65
C GLY A 145 -7.88 13.44 9.75
N SER A 146 -7.37 13.13 8.57
CA SER A 146 -8.01 12.21 7.60
C SER A 146 -7.09 11.04 7.20
N GLY A 147 -5.97 10.86 7.90
CA GLY A 147 -4.99 9.82 7.60
C GLY A 147 -3.89 10.24 6.62
N ASP A 148 -3.53 11.53 6.54
CA ASP A 148 -2.51 12.07 5.64
C ASP A 148 -1.08 11.58 5.99
N PRO A 149 -0.47 10.63 5.26
CA PRO A 149 0.88 10.16 5.56
C PRO A 149 1.97 11.19 5.24
N ALA A 150 1.64 12.24 4.49
CA ALA A 150 2.59 13.29 4.11
C ALA A 150 2.64 14.44 5.12
N PHE A 151 1.72 14.51 6.10
CA PHE A 151 1.63 15.62 7.04
C PHE A 151 2.89 15.76 7.92
N GLY A 152 3.64 16.85 7.72
CA GLY A 152 4.92 17.07 8.36
C GLY A 152 5.99 16.03 8.00
N TYR A 153 5.90 15.40 6.84
CA TYR A 153 6.86 14.38 6.43
C TYR A 153 8.15 15.05 5.90
N PRO A 154 9.34 14.72 6.47
CA PRO A 154 10.57 15.46 6.20
C PRO A 154 11.05 15.48 4.75
N GLU A 155 10.61 14.53 3.91
CA GLU A 155 10.95 14.51 2.49
C GLU A 155 10.11 15.48 1.66
N TYR A 156 8.95 15.89 2.17
CA TYR A 156 8.03 16.81 1.50
C TYR A 156 8.04 18.20 2.15
N ASP A 157 8.19 18.25 3.48
CA ASP A 157 8.28 19.48 4.23
C ASP A 157 9.72 19.70 4.69
N ARG A 158 10.37 20.79 4.27
CA ARG A 158 11.73 21.14 4.73
C ARG A 158 11.78 21.30 6.25
N ASP A 159 10.70 21.81 6.83
CA ASP A 159 10.47 21.88 8.25
C ASP A 159 9.16 21.15 8.58
N PRO A 160 9.22 19.97 9.22
CA PRO A 160 8.04 19.21 9.58
C PRO A 160 7.01 19.97 10.41
N MET A 161 7.43 20.99 11.19
CA MET A 161 6.55 21.79 12.03
C MET A 161 5.81 22.89 11.25
N GLU A 162 6.21 23.21 10.01
CA GLU A 162 5.67 24.34 9.27
C GLU A 162 4.15 24.26 9.02
N PRO A 163 3.56 23.11 8.63
CA PRO A 163 2.11 23.01 8.50
C PRO A 163 1.37 23.37 9.81
N LEU A 164 1.91 22.97 10.96
CA LEU A 164 1.33 23.26 12.27
C LEU A 164 1.53 24.73 12.68
N ARG A 165 2.67 25.36 12.33
CA ARG A 165 2.88 26.81 12.54
C ARG A 165 1.92 27.64 11.67
N ILE A 166 1.67 27.21 10.43
CA ILE A 166 0.65 27.84 9.59
C ILE A 166 -0.71 27.82 10.29
N MET A 167 -1.12 26.66 10.83
CA MET A 167 -2.37 26.54 11.59
C MET A 167 -2.39 27.47 12.81
N ALA A 168 -1.30 27.53 13.56
CA ALA A 168 -1.16 28.42 14.72
C ALA A 168 -1.24 29.90 14.33
N ARG A 169 -0.56 30.32 13.25
CA ARG A 169 -0.66 31.68 12.70
C ARG A 169 -2.07 32.02 12.25
N GLN A 170 -2.81 31.07 11.68
CA GLN A 170 -4.20 31.25 11.28
C GLN A 170 -5.14 31.45 12.50
N LEU A 171 -4.89 30.75 13.60
CA LEU A 171 -5.60 31.01 14.86
C LEU A 171 -5.30 32.45 15.37
N LYS A 172 -4.02 32.82 15.41
CA LYS A 172 -3.56 34.16 15.84
C LYS A 172 -4.14 35.28 14.97
N ALA A 173 -4.12 35.11 13.65
CA ALA A 173 -4.65 36.10 12.70
C ALA A 173 -6.16 36.35 12.87
N ARG A 174 -6.87 35.35 13.43
CA ARG A 174 -8.28 35.51 13.80
C ARG A 174 -8.48 36.04 15.23
N GLY A 175 -7.43 36.55 15.87
CA GLY A 175 -7.46 37.18 17.18
C GLY A 175 -7.37 36.18 18.35
N VAL A 176 -7.12 34.92 18.17
CA VAL A 176 -6.95 33.95 19.26
C VAL A 176 -5.64 34.26 20.00
N ARG A 177 -5.73 34.58 21.28
CA ARG A 177 -4.59 34.85 22.16
C ARG A 177 -4.41 33.80 23.25
N ALA A 178 -5.50 33.12 23.64
CA ALA A 178 -5.45 32.06 24.64
C ALA A 178 -6.47 30.94 24.34
N VAL A 179 -6.14 29.74 24.75
CA VAL A 179 -6.97 28.52 24.69
C VAL A 179 -6.97 27.85 26.07
N GLN A 180 -8.15 27.75 26.69
CA GLN A 180 -8.30 27.21 28.04
C GLN A 180 -8.37 25.67 28.05
N GLY A 181 -8.99 25.07 27.03
CA GLY A 181 -9.28 23.64 26.99
C GLY A 181 -8.17 22.74 26.41
N GLY A 182 -7.03 23.29 26.02
CA GLY A 182 -5.92 22.54 25.41
C GLY A 182 -6.14 22.15 23.95
N VAL A 183 -5.56 21.03 23.51
CA VAL A 183 -5.69 20.51 22.14
C VAL A 183 -6.28 19.10 22.15
N ILE A 184 -7.30 18.88 21.35
CA ILE A 184 -7.92 17.57 21.14
C ILE A 184 -7.43 16.99 19.80
N ALA A 185 -6.85 15.80 19.86
CA ALA A 185 -6.51 15.00 18.69
C ALA A 185 -7.75 14.22 18.23
N ASP A 186 -8.25 14.54 17.04
CA ASP A 186 -9.37 13.82 16.40
C ASP A 186 -8.86 12.98 15.24
N ASP A 187 -8.68 11.68 15.48
CA ASP A 187 -8.24 10.67 14.53
C ASP A 187 -9.34 9.65 14.21
N ALA A 188 -10.58 9.99 14.50
CA ALA A 188 -11.73 9.07 14.47
C ALA A 188 -12.08 8.53 13.07
N VAL A 189 -11.43 9.05 12.01
CA VAL A 189 -11.54 8.49 10.65
C VAL A 189 -10.96 7.07 10.55
N PHE A 190 -9.99 6.72 11.45
CA PHE A 190 -9.46 5.37 11.58
C PHE A 190 -9.83 4.78 12.95
N ASP A 191 -9.76 3.44 13.04
CA ASP A 191 -9.83 2.74 14.32
C ASP A 191 -8.57 2.98 15.16
N THR A 192 -8.59 2.48 16.39
CA THR A 192 -7.49 2.63 17.36
C THR A 192 -6.43 1.51 17.29
N LEU A 193 -6.48 0.68 16.25
CA LEU A 193 -5.48 -0.36 16.01
C LEU A 193 -4.29 0.25 15.24
N PHE A 194 -3.29 0.73 15.98
CA PHE A 194 -2.14 1.41 15.41
C PHE A 194 -1.11 0.50 14.74
N TYR A 195 -1.21 -0.80 14.94
CA TYR A 195 -0.35 -1.81 14.31
C TYR A 195 -1.19 -2.82 13.56
N GLY A 196 -0.69 -3.26 12.40
CA GLY A 196 -1.35 -4.29 11.62
C GLY A 196 -1.31 -5.67 12.31
N PRO A 197 -2.29 -6.54 12.02
CA PRO A 197 -2.39 -7.87 12.62
C PRO A 197 -1.21 -8.74 12.20
N ALA A 198 -0.68 -9.51 13.14
CA ALA A 198 0.46 -10.43 12.95
C ALA A 198 1.72 -9.75 12.35
N TRP A 199 1.94 -8.48 12.65
CA TRP A 199 3.24 -7.85 12.40
C TRP A 199 4.31 -8.45 13.29
N PRO A 200 5.59 -8.42 12.89
CA PRO A 200 6.70 -8.92 13.71
C PRO A 200 6.70 -8.32 15.13
N ALA A 201 7.01 -9.14 16.13
CA ALA A 201 6.90 -8.74 17.55
C ALA A 201 7.78 -7.54 17.92
N ASP A 202 8.88 -7.29 17.21
CA ASP A 202 9.78 -6.16 17.43
C ASP A 202 9.19 -4.81 16.94
N THR A 203 8.11 -4.81 16.17
CA THR A 203 7.47 -3.57 15.69
C THR A 203 6.89 -2.73 16.82
N GLY A 204 6.36 -3.39 17.86
CA GLY A 204 5.76 -2.73 19.01
C GLY A 204 6.72 -1.94 19.90
N ASN A 205 8.04 -2.09 19.76
CA ASN A 205 9.05 -1.39 20.57
C ASN A 205 9.39 0.04 20.08
N GLY A 206 8.75 0.49 18.99
CA GLY A 206 8.94 1.82 18.41
C GLY A 206 10.26 2.00 17.63
N ALA A 207 11.17 1.01 17.64
CA ALA A 207 12.46 1.10 16.95
C ALA A 207 12.37 0.68 15.46
N ALA A 208 11.32 -0.03 15.08
CA ALA A 208 11.14 -0.54 13.72
C ALA A 208 10.66 0.58 12.77
N TYR A 209 11.59 1.29 12.16
CA TYR A 209 11.28 2.35 11.19
C TYR A 209 10.42 1.87 10.01
N TYR A 210 10.53 0.60 9.65
CA TYR A 210 9.74 -0.03 8.56
C TYR A 210 8.30 -0.35 8.95
N ALA A 211 7.94 -0.30 10.23
CA ALA A 211 6.60 -0.60 10.76
C ALA A 211 6.17 0.45 11.80
N PRO A 212 6.04 1.73 11.41
CA PRO A 212 5.58 2.78 12.30
C PRO A 212 4.09 2.62 12.60
N THR A 213 3.64 3.24 13.69
CA THR A 213 2.21 3.31 14.05
C THR A 213 1.37 3.96 12.95
N VAL A 214 0.11 3.57 12.84
CA VAL A 214 -0.86 4.06 11.83
C VAL A 214 -2.06 4.68 12.53
N SER A 215 -2.41 5.93 12.19
CA SER A 215 -3.55 6.63 12.80
C SER A 215 -4.27 7.53 11.81
N GLY A 216 -5.48 7.96 12.16
CA GLY A 216 -6.23 8.95 11.39
C GLY A 216 -5.62 10.35 11.43
N LEU A 217 -4.72 10.62 12.36
CA LEU A 217 -4.00 11.89 12.50
C LEU A 217 -2.49 11.62 12.65
N PRO A 218 -1.81 11.23 11.56
CA PRO A 218 -0.37 11.05 11.58
C PRO A 218 0.36 12.41 11.51
N PHE A 219 1.59 12.43 12.03
CA PHE A 219 2.48 13.57 11.91
C PHE A 219 3.94 13.10 11.90
N GLN A 220 4.75 13.65 11.00
CA GLN A 220 6.19 13.38 10.93
C GLN A 220 6.50 11.86 10.95
N ARG A 221 5.78 11.06 10.15
CA ARG A 221 5.87 9.59 10.13
C ARG A 221 5.58 8.93 11.48
N ASN A 222 4.86 9.61 12.37
CA ASN A 222 4.59 9.18 13.75
C ASN A 222 5.87 8.91 14.57
N MET A 223 6.96 9.60 14.23
CA MET A 223 8.27 9.42 14.86
C MET A 223 8.63 10.66 15.69
N LEU A 224 9.08 10.41 16.93
CA LEU A 224 9.75 11.39 17.75
C LEU A 224 11.26 11.26 17.55
N TRP A 225 11.93 12.37 17.27
CA TRP A 225 13.38 12.41 17.17
C TRP A 225 13.99 12.86 18.52
N LEU A 226 14.90 12.05 19.03
CA LEU A 226 15.56 12.27 20.30
C LEU A 226 17.03 12.60 20.02
N ASN A 227 17.40 13.85 20.26
CA ASN A 227 18.79 14.31 20.12
C ASN A 227 19.45 14.26 21.50
N VAL A 228 20.40 13.38 21.65
CA VAL A 228 21.11 13.14 22.92
C VAL A 228 22.55 13.57 22.78
N LYS A 229 23.02 14.45 23.68
CA LYS A 229 24.40 14.92 23.72
C LYS A 229 25.07 14.53 25.03
N PRO A 230 26.38 14.16 25.03
CA PRO A 230 27.15 14.10 26.24
C PRO A 230 27.26 15.49 26.87
N GLY A 231 27.26 15.55 28.24
CA GLY A 231 27.41 16.80 28.97
C GLY A 231 27.98 16.58 30.34
N PRO A 232 28.38 17.65 31.05
CA PRO A 232 28.83 17.57 32.45
C PRO A 232 27.73 16.96 33.29
N GLY A 233 28.02 15.87 33.99
CA GLY A 233 27.05 15.21 34.86
C GLY A 233 26.07 14.25 34.18
N GLY A 234 26.24 13.95 32.89
CA GLY A 234 25.39 12.99 32.18
C GLY A 234 25.07 13.39 30.76
N THR A 235 23.91 12.96 30.25
CA THR A 235 23.46 13.29 28.89
C THR A 235 22.34 14.31 28.91
N THR A 236 22.36 15.25 27.96
CA THR A 236 21.24 16.18 27.71
C THR A 236 20.37 15.66 26.56
N LEU A 237 19.07 15.90 26.68
CA LEU A 237 18.06 15.43 25.72
C LEU A 237 17.27 16.61 25.12
N VAL A 238 17.21 16.68 23.78
CA VAL A 238 16.29 17.52 23.07
C VAL A 238 15.34 16.64 22.25
N ARG A 239 14.06 16.92 22.33
CA ARG A 239 12.98 16.22 21.59
C ARG A 239 12.54 17.06 20.41
N GLU A 240 12.30 16.42 19.26
CA GLU A 240 11.77 17.05 18.05
C GLU A 240 10.59 16.23 17.51
N PRO A 241 9.36 16.74 17.61
CA PRO A 241 8.95 17.97 18.30
C PRO A 241 9.05 17.87 19.81
N GLY A 242 9.01 19.02 20.48
CA GLY A 242 9.09 19.16 21.94
C GLY A 242 7.77 18.80 22.64
N VAL A 243 7.29 17.58 22.50
CA VAL A 243 6.02 17.10 23.04
C VAL A 243 6.24 16.42 24.40
N PRO A 244 5.94 17.13 25.52
CA PRO A 244 6.17 16.57 26.86
C PRO A 244 5.18 15.46 27.23
N GLU A 245 4.06 15.35 26.53
CA GLU A 245 3.06 14.30 26.71
C GLU A 245 3.58 12.91 26.41
N ILE A 246 4.65 12.81 25.61
CA ILE A 246 5.32 11.54 25.35
C ILE A 246 6.47 11.42 26.36
N PRO A 247 6.36 10.57 27.38
CA PRO A 247 7.38 10.46 28.41
C PRO A 247 8.67 9.83 27.85
N VAL A 248 9.81 10.48 28.12
CA VAL A 248 11.13 9.98 27.75
C VAL A 248 12.01 9.90 28.99
N VAL A 249 12.56 8.73 29.25
CA VAL A 249 13.51 8.48 30.35
C VAL A 249 14.90 8.22 29.78
N THR A 250 15.87 9.00 30.23
CA THR A 250 17.25 8.82 29.82
C THR A 250 17.98 7.91 30.85
N ARG A 251 18.40 6.74 30.34
CA ARG A 251 19.29 5.79 31.04
C ARG A 251 20.61 5.63 30.29
N SER A 252 20.94 6.61 29.46
CA SER A 252 22.21 6.68 28.77
C SER A 252 23.30 7.28 29.67
N ARG A 253 24.56 6.95 29.34
CA ARG A 253 25.73 7.44 30.05
C ARG A 253 26.73 8.06 29.07
N ASN A 254 27.53 8.99 29.54
CA ASN A 254 28.69 9.47 28.80
C ASN A 254 29.71 8.33 28.65
N GLY A 255 30.31 8.21 27.46
CA GLY A 255 31.36 7.23 27.21
C GLY A 255 31.09 6.35 26.01
N GLY A 256 32.03 5.43 25.76
CA GLY A 256 32.01 4.56 24.57
C GLY A 256 30.83 3.60 24.54
N GLY A 257 30.51 3.17 23.33
CA GLY A 257 29.41 2.26 23.03
C GLY A 257 28.34 2.91 22.15
N ARG A 258 27.39 2.09 21.69
CA ARG A 258 26.28 2.55 20.88
C ARG A 258 25.06 2.81 21.78
N GLY A 259 24.54 4.04 21.72
CA GLY A 259 23.25 4.35 22.32
C GLY A 259 22.10 3.90 21.39
N TRP A 260 20.94 3.65 21.97
CA TRP A 260 19.70 3.37 21.25
C TRP A 260 18.51 3.83 22.08
N ALA A 261 17.39 4.08 21.40
CA ALA A 261 16.14 4.39 22.04
C ALA A 261 15.12 3.29 21.74
N VAL A 262 14.35 2.90 22.74
CA VAL A 262 13.32 1.87 22.66
C VAL A 262 12.11 2.26 23.50
N ARG A 263 11.00 1.65 23.18
CA ARG A 263 9.77 1.66 23.98
C ARG A 263 9.38 0.22 24.28
N ASN A 264 8.95 -0.07 25.50
CA ASN A 264 8.40 -1.39 25.78
C ASN A 264 7.03 -1.53 25.08
N PRO A 265 6.72 -2.70 24.49
CA PRO A 265 5.41 -2.95 23.91
C PRO A 265 4.28 -2.61 24.91
N GLY A 266 3.24 -1.90 24.43
CA GLY A 266 2.11 -1.48 25.26
C GLY A 266 2.38 -0.34 26.24
N GLN A 267 3.58 0.23 26.26
CA GLN A 267 3.93 1.39 27.10
C GLN A 267 4.20 2.63 26.25
N ASP A 268 3.89 3.80 26.78
CA ASP A 268 4.14 5.08 26.10
C ASP A 268 5.55 5.62 26.38
N THR A 269 6.18 5.19 27.49
CA THR A 269 7.50 5.69 27.89
C THR A 269 8.61 5.22 26.96
N ILE A 270 9.31 6.17 26.36
CA ILE A 270 10.52 5.92 25.59
C ILE A 270 11.72 5.90 26.53
N ILE A 271 12.61 4.92 26.37
CA ILE A 271 13.81 4.75 27.19
C ILE A 271 15.04 4.87 26.29
N ILE A 272 15.92 5.82 26.59
CA ILE A 272 17.22 5.96 25.94
C ILE A 272 18.24 5.17 26.78
N LYS A 273 18.97 4.25 26.15
CA LYS A 273 19.95 3.34 26.77
C LYS A 273 21.32 3.45 26.08
N GLY A 274 22.35 2.89 26.74
CA GLY A 274 23.69 2.73 26.16
C GLY A 274 24.60 3.93 26.34
N GLY A 275 25.74 3.93 25.62
CA GLY A 275 26.75 4.97 25.67
C GLY A 275 26.50 6.06 24.62
N VAL A 276 26.78 7.30 25.00
CA VAL A 276 26.75 8.46 24.10
C VAL A 276 28.12 9.12 24.18
N SER A 277 28.87 9.12 23.06
CA SER A 277 30.22 9.64 22.99
C SER A 277 30.41 10.65 21.85
N GLY A 278 31.47 11.47 21.91
CA GLY A 278 31.79 12.47 20.88
C GLY A 278 31.18 13.83 21.13
N ARG A 279 31.33 14.74 20.15
CA ARG A 279 30.99 16.17 20.29
C ARG A 279 29.58 16.54 19.81
N GLY A 280 28.93 15.71 19.00
CA GLY A 280 27.66 16.00 18.38
C GLY A 280 26.46 15.34 19.07
N PRO A 281 25.24 15.79 18.73
CA PRO A 281 24.06 15.06 19.15
C PRO A 281 23.94 13.72 18.41
N HIS A 282 23.59 12.69 19.12
CA HIS A 282 23.18 11.42 18.56
C HIS A 282 21.66 11.44 18.37
N ARG A 283 21.19 11.22 17.16
CA ARG A 283 19.77 11.31 16.81
C ARG A 283 19.14 9.92 16.72
N TYR A 284 18.13 9.70 17.55
CA TYR A 284 17.40 8.44 17.65
C TYR A 284 15.92 8.64 17.26
N PRO A 285 15.45 8.06 16.13
CA PRO A 285 14.02 8.04 15.82
C PRO A 285 13.32 6.97 16.64
N VAL A 286 12.17 7.30 17.23
CA VAL A 286 11.32 6.34 17.94
C VAL A 286 9.85 6.61 17.61
N GLY A 287 9.12 5.56 17.24
CA GLY A 287 7.69 5.67 16.98
C GLY A 287 6.90 5.99 18.26
N ALA A 288 6.04 6.98 18.19
CA ALA A 288 5.10 7.30 19.24
C ALA A 288 4.11 6.14 19.44
N ALA A 289 3.79 5.81 20.68
CA ALA A 289 2.77 4.81 20.98
C ALA A 289 1.38 5.29 20.57
N ASP A 290 1.10 6.55 20.88
CA ASP A 290 -0.08 7.27 20.41
C ASP A 290 0.36 8.37 19.43
N PRO A 291 0.25 8.12 18.12
CA PRO A 291 0.68 9.08 17.10
C PRO A 291 -0.18 10.34 17.07
N SER A 292 -1.45 10.25 17.42
CA SER A 292 -2.36 11.39 17.43
C SER A 292 -2.02 12.37 18.54
N MET A 293 -1.54 11.88 19.68
CA MET A 293 -1.01 12.70 20.77
C MET A 293 0.28 13.45 20.36
N LEU A 294 1.12 12.82 19.53
CA LEU A 294 2.31 13.48 18.95
C LEU A 294 1.89 14.68 18.11
N ALA A 295 0.93 14.51 17.18
CA ALA A 295 0.45 15.55 16.30
C ALA A 295 -0.18 16.73 17.08
N ALA A 296 -1.06 16.43 18.02
CA ALA A 296 -1.74 17.44 18.82
C ALA A 296 -0.79 18.17 19.80
N GLY A 297 0.20 17.46 20.35
CA GLY A 297 1.25 18.05 21.16
C GLY A 297 2.15 18.98 20.35
N ALA A 298 2.46 18.62 19.10
CA ALA A 298 3.21 19.44 18.19
C ALA A 298 2.43 20.71 17.79
N LEU A 299 1.10 20.62 17.57
CA LEU A 299 0.26 21.81 17.37
C LEU A 299 0.28 22.72 18.59
N ARG A 300 0.17 22.15 19.81
CA ARG A 300 0.27 22.96 21.04
C ARG A 300 1.61 23.68 21.15
N GLN A 301 2.71 23.01 20.79
CA GLN A 301 4.03 23.66 20.70
C GLN A 301 4.00 24.81 19.70
N ALA A 302 3.53 24.61 18.48
CA ALA A 302 3.45 25.63 17.44
C ALA A 302 2.62 26.84 17.89
N MET A 303 1.49 26.60 18.57
CA MET A 303 0.66 27.68 19.12
C MET A 303 1.41 28.52 20.17
N ARG A 304 2.18 27.89 21.06
CA ARG A 304 3.01 28.57 22.07
C ARG A 304 4.14 29.38 21.44
N GLU A 305 4.80 28.83 20.40
CA GLU A 305 5.84 29.50 19.63
C GLU A 305 5.29 30.77 18.95
N GLU A 306 4.03 30.75 18.49
CA GLU A 306 3.35 31.90 17.92
C GLU A 306 2.75 32.85 18.97
N GLY A 307 2.94 32.61 20.26
CA GLY A 307 2.53 33.44 21.37
C GLY A 307 1.09 33.21 21.84
N ILE A 308 0.43 32.13 21.44
CA ILE A 308 -0.89 31.77 21.93
C ILE A 308 -0.72 30.97 23.23
N GLN A 309 -1.32 31.43 24.33
CA GLN A 309 -1.33 30.75 25.61
C GLN A 309 -2.23 29.51 25.54
N VAL A 310 -1.72 28.33 25.90
CA VAL A 310 -2.49 27.10 25.93
C VAL A 310 -2.40 26.49 27.32
N ALA A 311 -3.50 26.54 28.07
CA ALA A 311 -3.56 26.13 29.48
C ALA A 311 -3.89 24.63 29.65
N GLY A 312 -4.83 24.12 28.87
CA GLY A 312 -5.30 22.73 29.00
C GLY A 312 -4.35 21.67 28.44
N ALA A 313 -4.61 20.43 28.81
CA ALA A 313 -3.86 19.27 28.35
C ALA A 313 -4.17 18.89 26.89
N VAL A 314 -3.24 18.15 26.28
CA VAL A 314 -3.49 17.42 25.05
C VAL A 314 -4.20 16.09 25.36
N ARG A 315 -5.22 15.73 24.61
CA ARG A 315 -5.94 14.46 24.77
C ARG A 315 -6.62 14.04 23.47
N ARG A 316 -7.00 12.79 23.37
CA ARG A 316 -7.80 12.30 22.25
C ARG A 316 -9.28 12.63 22.45
N GLY A 317 -9.99 12.82 21.36
CA GLY A 317 -11.43 13.05 21.36
C GLY A 317 -11.96 13.31 19.96
N ARG A 318 -13.26 13.52 19.86
CA ARG A 318 -13.92 13.83 18.59
C ARG A 318 -14.22 15.31 18.50
N THR A 319 -14.06 15.87 17.32
CA THR A 319 -14.52 17.21 16.99
C THR A 319 -16.05 17.25 17.10
N PRO A 320 -16.63 18.17 17.91
CA PRO A 320 -18.09 18.26 18.03
C PRO A 320 -18.71 18.75 16.73
N GLU A 321 -19.94 18.37 16.52
CA GLU A 321 -20.76 18.93 15.46
C GLU A 321 -20.90 20.46 15.63
N GLY A 322 -20.80 21.22 14.54
CA GLY A 322 -20.84 22.68 14.58
C GLY A 322 -19.52 23.35 14.96
N ALA A 323 -18.44 22.63 15.21
CA ALA A 323 -17.12 23.22 15.39
C ALA A 323 -16.72 24.03 14.15
N LYS A 324 -16.15 25.23 14.38
CA LYS A 324 -15.79 26.15 13.31
C LYS A 324 -14.40 25.87 12.77
N LEU A 325 -14.33 25.64 11.45
CA LEU A 325 -13.06 25.45 10.75
C LEU A 325 -12.27 26.77 10.73
N ILE A 326 -11.04 26.71 11.21
CA ILE A 326 -10.10 27.83 11.21
C ILE A 326 -9.17 27.76 10.01
N HIS A 327 -8.60 26.58 9.78
CA HIS A 327 -7.70 26.34 8.66
C HIS A 327 -7.76 24.87 8.26
N ARG A 328 -7.63 24.65 6.96
CA ARG A 328 -7.48 23.34 6.37
C ARG A 328 -6.14 23.25 5.65
N HIS A 329 -5.29 22.37 6.12
CA HIS A 329 -4.14 21.91 5.35
C HIS A 329 -4.60 20.82 4.39
N LEU A 330 -4.10 20.84 3.17
CA LEU A 330 -4.33 19.78 2.17
C LEU A 330 -2.99 19.19 1.78
N SER A 331 -2.90 17.87 1.79
CA SER A 331 -1.73 17.16 1.29
C SER A 331 -1.47 17.47 -0.19
N MET A 332 -0.33 17.02 -0.72
CA MET A 332 -0.17 16.84 -2.16
C MET A 332 -1.20 15.84 -2.71
N PRO A 333 -1.48 15.83 -4.03
CA PRO A 333 -2.37 14.83 -4.64
C PRO A 333 -1.89 13.41 -4.41
N LEU A 334 -2.85 12.47 -4.29
CA LEU A 334 -2.56 11.03 -4.15
C LEU A 334 -1.60 10.53 -5.23
N ALA A 335 -1.76 10.99 -6.48
CA ALA A 335 -0.88 10.67 -7.60
C ALA A 335 0.61 10.91 -7.31
N GLN A 336 0.94 11.97 -6.56
CA GLN A 336 2.32 12.30 -6.20
C GLN A 336 2.86 11.45 -5.04
N MET A 337 1.98 10.82 -4.26
CA MET A 337 2.34 10.00 -3.11
C MET A 337 2.42 8.50 -3.42
N VAL A 338 1.69 8.01 -4.45
CA VAL A 338 1.68 6.59 -4.83
C VAL A 338 3.07 6.04 -5.17
N PRO A 339 4.01 6.82 -5.77
CA PRO A 339 5.38 6.36 -5.98
C PRO A 339 6.10 5.97 -4.68
N LYS A 340 5.84 6.66 -3.56
CA LYS A 340 6.41 6.31 -2.26
C LYS A 340 6.01 4.91 -1.80
N LEU A 341 4.76 4.54 -2.05
CA LEU A 341 4.23 3.22 -1.75
C LEU A 341 4.79 2.13 -2.69
N ASN A 342 4.82 2.36 -4.00
CA ASN A 342 5.19 1.34 -4.99
C ASN A 342 6.69 1.27 -5.27
N ARG A 343 7.31 2.39 -5.67
CA ARG A 343 8.73 2.47 -6.03
C ARG A 343 9.64 2.26 -4.81
N ASP A 344 9.35 2.96 -3.71
CA ASP A 344 10.17 2.92 -2.49
C ASP A 344 9.73 1.81 -1.54
N SER A 345 8.56 1.22 -1.78
CA SER A 345 7.98 0.16 -0.94
C SER A 345 7.67 0.60 0.49
N ASP A 346 7.31 1.86 0.69
CA ASP A 346 7.07 2.41 2.02
C ASP A 346 5.80 1.82 2.67
N ASN A 347 5.96 1.24 3.87
CA ASN A 347 4.86 0.62 4.59
C ASN A 347 3.92 1.64 5.23
N PHE A 348 4.46 2.79 5.67
CA PHE A 348 3.67 3.83 6.31
C PHE A 348 2.61 4.41 5.35
N PHE A 349 3.04 4.76 4.12
CA PHE A 349 2.12 5.21 3.09
C PHE A 349 1.11 4.13 2.70
N ALA A 350 1.56 2.89 2.61
CA ALA A 350 0.68 1.78 2.25
C ALA A 350 -0.46 1.57 3.26
N GLU A 351 -0.14 1.59 4.54
CA GLU A 351 -1.15 1.40 5.58
C GLU A 351 -2.15 2.54 5.65
N HIS A 352 -1.67 3.79 5.51
CA HIS A 352 -2.55 4.96 5.52
C HIS A 352 -3.47 4.97 4.29
N PHE A 353 -2.96 4.67 3.10
CA PHE A 353 -3.78 4.59 1.89
C PHE A 353 -4.82 3.48 1.97
N TRP A 354 -4.43 2.33 2.51
CA TRP A 354 -5.34 1.20 2.67
C TRP A 354 -6.44 1.51 3.67
N LYS A 355 -6.11 2.07 4.85
CA LYS A 355 -7.11 2.50 5.83
C LYS A 355 -7.97 3.66 5.31
N ALA A 356 -7.40 4.60 4.56
CA ALA A 356 -8.17 5.67 3.94
C ALA A 356 -9.16 5.14 2.90
N ALA A 357 -8.75 4.21 2.03
CA ALA A 357 -9.65 3.54 1.09
C ALA A 357 -10.75 2.77 1.82
N ALA A 358 -10.44 2.11 2.94
CA ALA A 358 -11.44 1.49 3.80
C ALA A 358 -12.43 2.52 4.39
N ALA A 359 -11.92 3.65 4.90
CA ALA A 359 -12.79 4.72 5.43
C ALA A 359 -13.78 5.24 4.38
N HIS A 360 -13.33 5.43 3.13
CA HIS A 360 -14.18 5.85 2.02
C HIS A 360 -15.17 4.77 1.58
N SER A 361 -14.82 3.49 1.73
CA SER A 361 -15.64 2.37 1.28
C SER A 361 -16.67 1.91 2.31
N VAL A 362 -16.33 1.95 3.61
CA VAL A 362 -17.13 1.39 4.70
C VAL A 362 -17.28 2.31 5.91
N GLY A 363 -16.89 3.59 5.78
CA GLY A 363 -17.08 4.63 6.80
C GLY A 363 -16.01 4.70 7.89
N VAL A 364 -15.09 3.72 7.98
CA VAL A 364 -14.01 3.70 8.96
C VAL A 364 -12.76 3.01 8.41
N GLY A 365 -11.60 3.60 8.62
CA GLY A 365 -10.30 3.01 8.30
C GLY A 365 -9.92 1.95 9.33
N SER A 366 -10.21 0.68 9.05
CA SER A 366 -10.08 -0.42 10.00
C SER A 366 -9.42 -1.65 9.37
N TYR A 367 -8.48 -2.29 10.08
CA TYR A 367 -7.92 -3.57 9.65
C TYR A 367 -8.98 -4.67 9.56
N VAL A 368 -9.97 -4.66 10.47
CA VAL A 368 -11.05 -5.67 10.49
C VAL A 368 -11.99 -5.50 9.30
N MET A 369 -12.38 -4.27 8.99
CA MET A 369 -13.35 -3.96 7.94
C MET A 369 -12.72 -3.84 6.56
N GLY A 370 -11.47 -3.41 6.49
CA GLY A 370 -10.76 -3.13 5.23
C GLY A 370 -10.46 -4.38 4.42
N GLY A 371 -10.10 -5.50 5.04
CA GLY A 371 -9.83 -6.77 4.35
C GLY A 371 -11.01 -7.25 3.51
N PRO A 372 -12.20 -7.46 4.12
CA PRO A 372 -13.41 -7.82 3.37
C PRO A 372 -13.84 -6.78 2.33
N ALA A 373 -13.69 -5.47 2.61
CA ALA A 373 -14.05 -4.41 1.68
C ALA A 373 -13.14 -4.43 0.44
N SER A 374 -11.83 -4.55 0.64
CA SER A 374 -10.85 -4.67 -0.43
C SER A 374 -11.09 -5.94 -1.28
N ALA A 375 -11.25 -7.10 -0.64
CA ALA A 375 -11.52 -8.35 -1.36
C ALA A 375 -12.80 -8.23 -2.21
N ARG A 376 -13.88 -7.67 -1.66
CA ARG A 376 -15.12 -7.42 -2.41
C ARG A 376 -14.87 -6.53 -3.63
N PHE A 377 -14.10 -5.44 -3.45
CA PHE A 377 -13.76 -4.53 -4.54
C PHE A 377 -13.09 -5.29 -5.70
N PHE A 378 -12.04 -6.07 -5.44
CA PHE A 378 -11.30 -6.76 -6.48
C PHE A 378 -12.11 -7.89 -7.13
N ILE A 379 -12.92 -8.62 -6.38
CA ILE A 379 -13.84 -9.63 -6.93
C ILE A 379 -14.86 -8.99 -7.88
N GLN A 380 -15.44 -7.87 -7.48
CA GLN A 380 -16.49 -7.20 -8.26
C GLN A 380 -15.94 -6.50 -9.51
N HIS A 381 -14.83 -5.76 -9.38
CA HIS A 381 -14.30 -4.89 -10.43
C HIS A 381 -13.21 -5.56 -11.27
N ALA A 382 -12.20 -6.15 -10.66
CA ALA A 382 -11.09 -6.78 -11.36
C ALA A 382 -11.33 -8.28 -11.69
N LYS A 383 -12.48 -8.82 -11.29
CA LYS A 383 -12.86 -10.23 -11.51
C LYS A 383 -11.89 -11.23 -10.88
N VAL A 384 -11.20 -10.82 -9.83
CA VAL A 384 -10.36 -11.72 -9.04
C VAL A 384 -11.23 -12.87 -8.51
N PRO A 385 -10.83 -14.14 -8.70
CA PRO A 385 -11.61 -15.27 -8.23
C PRO A 385 -11.78 -15.26 -6.72
N TYR A 386 -12.94 -15.70 -6.25
CA TYR A 386 -13.24 -15.79 -4.82
C TYR A 386 -12.20 -16.67 -4.10
N GLY A 387 -11.74 -16.21 -2.93
CA GLY A 387 -10.73 -16.91 -2.12
C GLY A 387 -9.28 -16.69 -2.55
N GLN A 388 -9.03 -15.98 -3.66
CA GLN A 388 -7.67 -15.71 -4.13
C GLN A 388 -7.08 -14.38 -3.66
N ILE A 389 -7.78 -13.62 -2.84
CA ILE A 389 -7.31 -12.38 -2.21
C ILE A 389 -7.79 -12.28 -0.78
N TRP A 390 -6.88 -12.00 0.14
CA TRP A 390 -7.12 -11.62 1.51
C TRP A 390 -6.05 -10.64 1.97
N GLN A 391 -6.42 -9.41 2.25
CA GLN A 391 -5.54 -8.39 2.79
C GLN A 391 -5.79 -8.23 4.29
N ALA A 392 -4.83 -8.65 5.11
CA ALA A 392 -4.84 -8.41 6.55
C ALA A 392 -4.30 -7.01 6.89
N ASP A 393 -3.46 -6.44 6.00
CA ASP A 393 -2.90 -5.09 6.09
C ASP A 393 -2.71 -4.49 4.70
N GLY A 394 -2.33 -3.22 4.63
CA GLY A 394 -2.09 -2.52 3.36
C GLY A 394 -0.70 -2.75 2.77
N SER A 395 0.30 -3.03 3.60
CA SER A 395 1.71 -3.06 3.20
C SER A 395 2.23 -4.43 2.76
N GLY A 396 1.58 -5.51 3.21
CA GLY A 396 2.08 -6.86 3.04
C GLY A 396 3.11 -7.28 4.08
N LEU A 397 3.23 -6.53 5.18
CA LEU A 397 4.11 -6.88 6.29
C LEU A 397 3.55 -8.08 7.09
N SER A 398 2.23 -8.18 7.20
CA SER A 398 1.55 -9.30 7.83
C SER A 398 1.73 -10.58 7.03
N ALA A 399 2.19 -11.63 7.69
CA ALA A 399 2.24 -12.97 7.13
C ALA A 399 0.84 -13.62 6.96
N GLN A 400 -0.24 -12.94 7.35
CA GLN A 400 -1.62 -13.37 7.16
C GLN A 400 -2.20 -12.96 5.80
N ASN A 401 -1.56 -12.05 5.07
CA ASN A 401 -1.98 -11.70 3.72
C ASN A 401 -1.92 -12.93 2.79
N ARG A 402 -2.89 -13.07 1.91
CA ARG A 402 -2.99 -14.18 0.94
C ARG A 402 -3.39 -13.66 -0.43
N THR A 403 -2.70 -14.13 -1.46
CA THR A 403 -3.09 -13.91 -2.86
C THR A 403 -2.46 -14.93 -3.79
N SER A 404 -3.01 -15.05 -5.00
CA SER A 404 -2.42 -15.84 -6.09
C SER A 404 -1.73 -14.93 -7.12
N ALA A 405 -0.89 -15.51 -7.98
CA ALA A 405 -0.32 -14.78 -9.11
C ALA A 405 -1.40 -14.31 -10.09
N ARG A 406 -2.44 -15.13 -10.31
CA ARG A 406 -3.60 -14.75 -11.12
C ARG A 406 -4.29 -13.52 -10.55
N ALA A 407 -4.61 -13.50 -9.27
CA ALA A 407 -5.30 -12.37 -8.64
C ALA A 407 -4.53 -11.04 -8.80
N LEU A 408 -3.20 -11.07 -8.68
CA LEU A 408 -2.37 -9.88 -8.93
C LEU A 408 -2.40 -9.46 -10.39
N VAL A 409 -2.31 -10.40 -11.32
CA VAL A 409 -2.37 -10.09 -12.76
C VAL A 409 -3.75 -9.56 -13.15
N ASP A 410 -4.84 -10.15 -12.65
CA ASP A 410 -6.21 -9.66 -12.91
C ASP A 410 -6.37 -8.22 -12.41
N ALA A 411 -5.83 -7.89 -11.23
CA ALA A 411 -5.83 -6.52 -10.71
C ALA A 411 -4.98 -5.57 -11.57
N LEU A 412 -3.80 -6.00 -12.04
CA LEU A 412 -2.95 -5.22 -12.93
C LEU A 412 -3.62 -4.97 -14.29
N VAL A 413 -4.23 -5.99 -14.89
CA VAL A 413 -4.97 -5.87 -16.16
C VAL A 413 -6.17 -4.93 -16.03
N TRP A 414 -6.86 -5.00 -14.88
CA TRP A 414 -7.95 -4.07 -14.60
C TRP A 414 -7.44 -2.63 -14.45
N ALA A 415 -6.34 -2.43 -13.73
CA ALA A 415 -5.73 -1.11 -13.52
C ALA A 415 -5.27 -0.46 -14.83
N ASP A 416 -4.75 -1.25 -15.78
CA ASP A 416 -4.33 -0.76 -17.10
C ASP A 416 -5.48 -0.18 -17.93
N ARG A 417 -6.71 -0.53 -17.62
CA ARG A 417 -7.94 -0.03 -18.29
C ARG A 417 -8.52 1.24 -17.62
N GLN A 418 -7.93 1.71 -16.53
CA GLN A 418 -8.46 2.85 -15.79
C GLN A 418 -7.94 4.19 -16.30
N PRO A 419 -8.68 5.30 -16.12
CA PRO A 419 -8.22 6.64 -16.53
C PRO A 419 -6.90 7.06 -15.89
N TRP A 420 -6.60 6.55 -14.67
CA TRP A 420 -5.39 6.84 -13.90
C TRP A 420 -4.24 5.82 -14.13
N LYS A 421 -4.33 4.96 -15.15
CA LYS A 421 -3.33 3.93 -15.43
C LYS A 421 -1.90 4.47 -15.51
N GLN A 422 -1.72 5.63 -16.12
CA GLN A 422 -0.39 6.26 -16.25
C GLN A 422 0.22 6.54 -14.87
N VAL A 423 -0.56 7.12 -13.94
CA VAL A 423 -0.14 7.38 -12.55
C VAL A 423 0.31 6.09 -11.86
N PHE A 424 -0.45 5.01 -12.04
CA PHE A 424 -0.13 3.73 -11.43
C PHE A 424 1.13 3.09 -12.03
N HIS A 425 1.28 3.07 -13.35
CA HIS A 425 2.46 2.54 -14.04
C HIS A 425 3.73 3.29 -13.63
N GLU A 426 3.72 4.62 -13.66
CA GLU A 426 4.85 5.49 -13.30
C GLU A 426 5.21 5.42 -11.81
N SER A 427 4.27 4.98 -10.97
CA SER A 427 4.52 4.80 -9.55
C SER A 427 5.41 3.60 -9.22
N MET A 428 5.58 2.65 -10.14
CA MET A 428 6.36 1.43 -9.90
C MET A 428 7.85 1.66 -9.99
N ALA A 429 8.63 0.76 -9.37
CA ALA A 429 10.07 0.73 -9.58
C ALA A 429 10.40 0.23 -10.98
N VAL A 430 11.43 0.83 -11.60
CA VAL A 430 11.85 0.53 -12.98
C VAL A 430 13.14 -0.30 -12.96
N GLY A 431 13.22 -1.31 -13.81
CA GLY A 431 14.38 -2.19 -13.93
C GLY A 431 15.67 -1.40 -14.25
N GLY A 432 16.70 -1.55 -13.41
CA GLY A 432 18.00 -0.90 -13.58
C GLY A 432 18.03 0.61 -13.41
N ASP A 433 16.94 1.23 -12.91
CA ASP A 433 16.93 2.65 -12.56
C ASP A 433 17.76 2.88 -11.27
N ARG A 434 18.25 4.12 -11.09
CA ARG A 434 19.02 4.52 -9.90
C ARG A 434 18.18 4.52 -8.63
N GLU A 435 16.87 4.73 -8.76
CA GLU A 435 15.92 4.83 -7.65
C GLU A 435 15.07 3.56 -7.49
N GLY A 436 14.49 3.40 -6.32
CA GLY A 436 13.55 2.34 -6.01
C GLY A 436 14.16 0.96 -5.79
N THR A 437 13.28 -0.02 -5.67
CA THR A 437 13.64 -1.38 -5.24
C THR A 437 14.22 -2.26 -6.35
N LEU A 438 14.20 -1.81 -7.61
CA LEU A 438 14.78 -2.51 -8.77
C LEU A 438 16.14 -1.97 -9.22
N ARG A 439 16.74 -1.02 -8.49
CA ARG A 439 18.02 -0.37 -8.86
C ARG A 439 19.20 -1.33 -9.12
N SER A 440 19.17 -2.52 -8.53
CA SER A 440 20.19 -3.56 -8.69
C SER A 440 19.68 -4.81 -9.40
N LEU A 441 18.50 -4.73 -10.04
CA LEU A 441 17.89 -5.79 -10.84
C LEU A 441 17.61 -5.27 -12.25
N PHE A 442 17.67 -6.14 -13.24
CA PHE A 442 17.42 -5.77 -14.64
C PHE A 442 18.30 -4.62 -15.15
N THR A 443 19.59 -4.66 -14.78
CA THR A 443 20.56 -3.59 -15.11
C THR A 443 21.04 -3.63 -16.56
N GLY A 444 20.66 -4.66 -17.33
CA GLY A 444 20.99 -4.85 -18.74
C GLY A 444 19.83 -5.50 -19.51
N GLY A 445 20.02 -5.72 -20.82
CA GLY A 445 19.02 -6.30 -21.69
C GLY A 445 17.78 -5.42 -21.91
N ARG A 446 16.75 -5.96 -22.52
CA ARG A 446 15.49 -5.25 -22.82
C ARG A 446 14.64 -4.97 -21.58
N ALA A 447 14.88 -5.63 -20.46
CA ALA A 447 14.16 -5.37 -19.22
C ALA A 447 14.58 -4.06 -18.55
N ARG A 448 15.81 -3.55 -18.83
CA ARG A 448 16.28 -2.27 -18.31
C ARG A 448 15.46 -1.12 -18.87
N GLY A 449 14.93 -0.27 -17.99
CA GLY A 449 14.09 0.87 -18.34
C GLY A 449 12.69 0.50 -18.87
N ASN A 450 12.39 -0.79 -19.02
CA ASN A 450 11.17 -1.32 -19.62
C ASN A 450 10.30 -2.10 -18.63
N LEU A 451 10.90 -2.85 -17.70
CA LEU A 451 10.17 -3.61 -16.69
C LEU A 451 9.84 -2.69 -15.52
N HIS A 452 8.53 -2.48 -15.28
CA HIS A 452 7.99 -1.68 -14.19
C HIS A 452 7.31 -2.62 -13.20
N ALA A 453 7.84 -2.74 -11.96
CA ALA A 453 7.29 -3.73 -11.05
C ALA A 453 7.41 -3.35 -9.57
N LYS A 454 6.53 -3.98 -8.79
CA LYS A 454 6.58 -4.02 -7.34
C LYS A 454 7.33 -5.25 -6.87
N THR A 455 8.35 -5.06 -6.05
CA THR A 455 9.05 -6.14 -5.34
C THR A 455 8.40 -6.44 -4.01
N GLY A 456 8.57 -7.68 -3.52
CA GLY A 456 8.19 -8.04 -2.15
C GLY A 456 9.22 -8.94 -1.49
N TYR A 457 9.45 -8.72 -0.20
CA TYR A 457 10.34 -9.53 0.62
C TYR A 457 9.92 -9.51 2.09
N ILE A 458 9.68 -10.67 2.63
CA ILE A 458 9.73 -10.99 4.08
C ILE A 458 10.41 -12.34 4.23
N ARG A 459 10.68 -12.76 5.46
CA ARG A 459 11.34 -14.07 5.71
C ARG A 459 10.58 -15.21 5.01
N GLY A 460 11.27 -15.96 4.16
CA GLY A 460 10.69 -17.08 3.41
C GLY A 460 9.83 -16.68 2.20
N VAL A 461 9.77 -15.42 1.83
CA VAL A 461 8.94 -14.93 0.73
C VAL A 461 9.72 -13.99 -0.18
N ARG A 462 9.58 -14.18 -1.49
CA ARG A 462 10.12 -13.29 -2.52
C ARG A 462 9.08 -13.13 -3.63
N THR A 463 8.73 -11.89 -3.98
CA THR A 463 7.67 -11.63 -4.97
C THR A 463 8.03 -10.48 -5.91
N LEU A 464 7.50 -10.55 -7.14
CA LEU A 464 7.67 -9.52 -8.17
C LEU A 464 6.42 -9.52 -9.06
N SER A 465 5.76 -8.37 -9.21
CA SER A 465 4.57 -8.24 -10.08
C SER A 465 4.54 -6.87 -10.72
N GLY A 466 4.12 -6.80 -11.98
CA GLY A 466 4.07 -5.54 -12.70
C GLY A 466 3.85 -5.71 -14.21
N TYR A 467 4.48 -4.84 -14.97
CA TYR A 467 4.35 -4.75 -16.42
C TYR A 467 5.69 -4.82 -17.12
N VAL A 468 5.69 -5.36 -18.32
CA VAL A 468 6.84 -5.35 -19.22
C VAL A 468 6.35 -5.33 -20.66
N LYS A 469 7.06 -4.62 -21.56
CA LYS A 469 6.84 -4.67 -22.98
C LYS A 469 7.79 -5.68 -23.61
N MET A 470 7.23 -6.68 -24.31
CA MET A 470 7.99 -7.73 -24.99
C MET A 470 8.74 -7.19 -26.22
N ALA A 471 9.68 -7.98 -26.75
CA ALA A 471 10.46 -7.59 -27.93
C ALA A 471 9.60 -7.37 -29.19
N ASN A 472 8.45 -8.07 -29.30
CA ASN A 472 7.47 -7.88 -30.36
C ASN A 472 6.55 -6.66 -30.15
N GLY A 473 6.75 -5.87 -29.09
CA GLY A 473 5.95 -4.69 -28.77
C GLY A 473 4.72 -4.94 -27.89
N GLU A 474 4.43 -6.20 -27.54
CA GLU A 474 3.27 -6.60 -26.75
C GLU A 474 3.39 -6.20 -25.28
N ASN A 475 2.35 -5.62 -24.69
CA ASN A 475 2.29 -5.26 -23.29
C ASN A 475 1.81 -6.44 -22.44
N VAL A 476 2.54 -6.74 -21.39
CA VAL A 476 2.31 -7.91 -20.52
C VAL A 476 2.20 -7.48 -19.06
N ALA A 477 1.16 -7.97 -18.40
CA ALA A 477 1.08 -7.97 -16.93
C ALA A 477 1.57 -9.32 -16.40
N PHE A 478 2.39 -9.31 -15.33
CA PHE A 478 2.97 -10.52 -14.78
C PHE A 478 3.01 -10.52 -13.26
N SER A 479 3.05 -11.72 -12.67
CA SER A 479 3.27 -11.94 -11.23
C SER A 479 4.06 -13.20 -10.98
N PHE A 480 5.14 -13.10 -10.18
CA PHE A 480 6.03 -14.19 -9.78
C PHE A 480 6.10 -14.21 -8.25
N LEU A 481 5.38 -15.14 -7.64
CA LEU A 481 5.33 -15.33 -6.19
C LEU A 481 6.13 -16.58 -5.82
N TYR A 482 7.02 -16.43 -4.85
CA TYR A 482 7.82 -17.51 -4.26
C TYR A 482 7.62 -17.53 -2.76
N ASN A 483 7.27 -18.69 -2.21
CA ASN A 483 7.22 -18.95 -0.78
C ASN A 483 8.06 -20.20 -0.47
N GLY A 484 9.28 -20.02 0.02
CA GLY A 484 10.21 -21.08 0.30
C GLY A 484 11.47 -20.60 1.00
N ARG A 485 12.41 -21.49 1.25
CA ARG A 485 13.62 -21.19 2.05
C ARG A 485 14.70 -20.43 1.26
N ASN A 486 14.80 -20.68 -0.05
CA ASN A 486 15.86 -20.10 -0.88
C ASN A 486 15.44 -18.78 -1.54
N THR A 487 15.19 -17.74 -0.75
CA THR A 487 14.77 -16.42 -1.27
C THR A 487 15.84 -15.72 -2.11
N SER A 488 17.12 -16.06 -1.95
CA SER A 488 18.20 -15.51 -2.78
C SER A 488 18.21 -16.13 -4.16
N GLY A 489 18.06 -17.46 -4.27
CA GLY A 489 17.87 -18.16 -5.54
C GLY A 489 16.62 -17.70 -6.27
N ALA A 490 15.51 -17.56 -5.55
CA ALA A 490 14.25 -17.06 -6.11
C ALA A 490 14.37 -15.67 -6.74
N ARG A 491 15.22 -14.78 -6.18
CA ARG A 491 15.51 -13.48 -6.80
C ARG A 491 16.16 -13.63 -8.18
N GLY A 492 17.08 -14.59 -8.32
CA GLY A 492 17.72 -14.92 -9.60
C GLY A 492 16.71 -15.46 -10.64
N VAL A 493 15.82 -16.36 -10.22
CA VAL A 493 14.76 -16.91 -11.05
C VAL A 493 13.81 -15.78 -11.52
N GLN A 494 13.39 -14.89 -10.65
CA GLN A 494 12.55 -13.73 -11.01
C GLN A 494 13.25 -12.83 -12.05
N GLN A 495 14.57 -12.64 -11.94
CA GLN A 495 15.33 -11.87 -12.92
C GLN A 495 15.40 -12.59 -14.27
N GLN A 496 15.59 -13.90 -14.29
CA GLN A 496 15.57 -14.67 -15.54
C GLN A 496 14.19 -14.64 -16.20
N LEU A 497 13.11 -14.83 -15.45
CA LEU A 497 11.74 -14.75 -15.97
C LEU A 497 11.39 -13.35 -16.51
N GLY A 498 11.81 -12.28 -15.82
CA GLY A 498 11.57 -10.91 -16.29
C GLY A 498 12.35 -10.58 -17.56
N ASN A 499 13.61 -11.03 -17.66
CA ASN A 499 14.41 -10.88 -18.89
C ASN A 499 13.83 -11.71 -20.03
N LEU A 500 13.44 -12.97 -19.77
CA LEU A 500 12.77 -13.82 -20.78
C LEU A 500 11.54 -13.13 -21.36
N LEU A 501 10.67 -12.57 -20.51
CA LEU A 501 9.48 -11.84 -20.98
C LEU A 501 9.87 -10.63 -21.84
N ALA A 502 10.84 -9.82 -21.40
CA ALA A 502 11.26 -8.62 -22.12
C ALA A 502 11.88 -8.94 -23.50
N GLU A 503 12.59 -10.08 -23.60
CA GLU A 503 13.34 -10.49 -24.79
C GLU A 503 12.52 -11.35 -25.73
N TYR A 504 11.38 -11.90 -25.31
CA TYR A 504 10.57 -12.80 -26.12
C TYR A 504 9.93 -12.07 -27.30
N ALA A 505 10.25 -12.54 -28.51
CA ALA A 505 9.77 -11.93 -29.76
C ALA A 505 8.45 -12.55 -30.29
N GLY A 506 7.96 -13.60 -29.62
CA GLY A 506 6.82 -14.39 -30.10
C GLY A 506 7.24 -15.61 -30.88
N PRO A 507 6.29 -16.54 -31.13
CA PRO A 507 6.53 -17.68 -32.04
C PRO A 507 6.65 -17.20 -33.47
#